data_869368b4e9c38b4616e2d69737e36ac4
#
_entry.id   869368b4e9c38b4616e2d69737e36ac4
#
_cell.length_a   1.000
_cell.length_b   1.000
_cell.length_c   1.000
_cell.angle_alpha   90.00
_cell.angle_beta   90.00
_cell.angle_gamma   90.00
#
_symmetry.space_group_name_H-M   'P 1'
#
loop_
_entity.id
_entity.type
_entity.pdbx_description
1 polymer ?
#
loop_
_entity_poly.entity_id
_entity_poly.type
_entity_poly.pdbx_seq_one_letter_code
_entity_poly.pdbx_strand_id
1 'polypeptide(L)'
;LGDVYKRQDKFLNDEQREELKNRCALEVGDVLYFIADNKKMAPKFAGQIRTEVAKRMDMIDYDRYEMCFIVDFPMYEEDEETGKTIFTHNPFSMPQGGLEALKTKNPLDILAYQYDIVCNGVELSSGAVRNHDLEIMIKAFEIAGYTEQDVAEKFGALYNAFQYGAPPHAGMAPGVDRMIMLLTGDESIREVIAFPMNSNAQDLLLGAPTEVTEQQLREVHIKVRQKPTV
;
A
#
# COMPACT_ATOMS: atom_id res chain seq x y z
N LEU A 1 -2.22 -26.30 21.87
CA LEU A 1 -2.98 -26.04 20.62
C LEU A 1 -4.37 -26.71 20.61
N GLY A 2 -4.57 -27.81 21.35
CA GLY A 2 -5.86 -28.52 21.41
C GLY A 2 -7.04 -27.79 22.04
N ASP A 3 -6.81 -26.74 22.84
CA ASP A 3 -7.90 -26.06 23.57
C ASP A 3 -8.55 -24.89 22.82
N VAL A 4 -7.91 -24.35 21.79
CA VAL A 4 -8.49 -23.30 20.96
C VAL A 4 -9.62 -23.84 20.08
N TYR A 5 -9.52 -25.07 19.62
CA TYR A 5 -10.51 -25.78 18.83
C TYR A 5 -11.86 -25.96 19.49
N LYS A 6 -11.85 -26.30 20.76
CA LYS A 6 -13.08 -26.61 21.52
C LYS A 6 -13.92 -25.39 21.84
N ARG A 7 -13.40 -24.17 21.74
CA ARG A 7 -14.16 -22.96 22.09
C ARG A 7 -15.14 -22.52 21.02
N GLN A 8 -14.75 -22.55 19.77
CA GLN A 8 -15.62 -22.08 18.67
C GLN A 8 -16.57 -23.14 18.18
N ASP A 9 -16.15 -24.42 18.19
CA ASP A 9 -16.99 -25.55 17.86
C ASP A 9 -18.28 -25.64 18.71
N LYS A 10 -18.24 -25.14 19.95
CA LYS A 10 -19.41 -25.06 20.83
C LYS A 10 -20.54 -24.16 20.32
N PHE A 11 -20.22 -23.23 19.45
CA PHE A 11 -21.16 -22.25 18.91
C PHE A 11 -21.69 -22.62 17.53
N LEU A 12 -21.22 -23.75 16.96
CA LEU A 12 -21.62 -24.24 15.64
C LEU A 12 -22.57 -25.39 15.81
N ASN A 13 -23.72 -25.36 15.13
CA ASN A 13 -24.58 -26.50 14.98
C ASN A 13 -24.08 -27.44 13.85
N ASP A 14 -24.67 -28.61 13.70
CA ASP A 14 -24.20 -29.62 12.76
C ASP A 14 -24.32 -29.17 11.29
N GLU A 15 -25.36 -28.42 10.95
CA GLU A 15 -25.55 -27.84 9.62
C GLU A 15 -24.44 -26.81 9.29
N GLN A 16 -24.10 -25.94 10.21
CA GLN A 16 -23.02 -24.95 10.06
C GLN A 16 -21.65 -25.64 9.95
N ARG A 17 -21.40 -26.71 10.68
CA ARG A 17 -20.17 -27.50 10.55
C ARG A 17 -20.04 -28.13 9.18
N GLU A 18 -21.10 -28.76 8.67
CA GLU A 18 -21.09 -29.34 7.34
C GLU A 18 -20.96 -28.27 6.24
N GLU A 19 -21.59 -27.12 6.40
CA GLU A 19 -21.40 -25.99 5.47
C GLU A 19 -19.95 -25.50 5.44
N LEU A 20 -19.33 -25.31 6.61
CA LEU A 20 -17.93 -24.91 6.70
C LEU A 20 -16.99 -25.94 6.09
N LYS A 21 -17.23 -27.23 6.40
CA LYS A 21 -16.45 -28.33 5.84
C LYS A 21 -16.51 -28.34 4.30
N ASN A 22 -17.70 -28.20 3.75
CA ASN A 22 -17.90 -28.20 2.29
C ASN A 22 -17.32 -26.92 1.65
N ARG A 23 -17.56 -25.76 2.25
CA ARG A 23 -17.10 -24.47 1.74
C ARG A 23 -15.57 -24.32 1.73
N CYS A 24 -14.92 -24.87 2.75
CA CYS A 24 -13.45 -24.82 2.90
C CYS A 24 -12.77 -26.11 2.40
N ALA A 25 -13.52 -27.07 1.85
CA ALA A 25 -13.03 -28.37 1.41
C ALA A 25 -12.17 -29.10 2.47
N LEU A 26 -12.65 -29.10 3.73
CA LEU A 26 -11.88 -29.62 4.86
C LEU A 26 -11.89 -31.15 4.87
N GLU A 27 -10.74 -31.74 5.06
CA GLU A 27 -10.54 -33.18 5.27
C GLU A 27 -10.18 -33.49 6.73
N VAL A 28 -10.13 -34.77 7.06
CA VAL A 28 -9.74 -35.22 8.41
C VAL A 28 -8.27 -34.92 8.64
N GLY A 29 -7.98 -34.12 9.64
CA GLY A 29 -6.62 -33.63 9.97
C GLY A 29 -6.40 -32.16 9.64
N ASP A 30 -7.32 -31.54 8.89
CA ASP A 30 -7.24 -30.11 8.59
C ASP A 30 -7.61 -29.22 9.77
N VAL A 31 -7.14 -28.01 9.73
CA VAL A 31 -7.35 -26.97 10.74
C VAL A 31 -7.91 -25.71 10.12
N LEU A 32 -9.04 -25.24 10.61
CA LEU A 32 -9.64 -23.98 10.21
C LEU A 32 -9.37 -22.89 11.26
N TYR A 33 -8.75 -21.81 10.85
CA TYR A 33 -8.51 -20.64 11.69
C TYR A 33 -9.62 -19.60 11.46
N PHE A 34 -10.22 -19.13 12.55
CA PHE A 34 -11.19 -18.03 12.52
C PHE A 34 -10.51 -16.75 12.95
N ILE A 35 -10.68 -15.71 12.14
CA ILE A 35 -10.13 -14.37 12.42
C ILE A 35 -11.30 -13.39 12.41
N ALA A 36 -11.49 -12.69 13.53
CA ALA A 36 -12.53 -11.69 13.69
C ALA A 36 -11.91 -10.42 14.25
N ASP A 37 -11.94 -9.37 13.45
CA ASP A 37 -11.50 -8.03 13.80
C ASP A 37 -12.21 -7.01 12.88
N ASN A 38 -11.89 -5.72 13.00
CA ASN A 38 -12.39 -4.72 12.07
C ASN A 38 -11.93 -4.99 10.63
N LYS A 39 -12.61 -4.36 9.67
CA LYS A 39 -12.38 -4.57 8.23
C LYS A 39 -10.92 -4.38 7.79
N LYS A 40 -10.17 -3.51 8.47
CA LYS A 40 -8.77 -3.20 8.16
C LYS A 40 -7.80 -4.24 8.76
N MET A 41 -8.06 -4.69 9.99
CA MET A 41 -7.15 -5.55 10.74
C MET A 41 -7.32 -7.03 10.46
N ALA A 42 -8.55 -7.50 10.21
CA ALA A 42 -8.82 -8.92 9.97
C ALA A 42 -8.01 -9.49 8.78
N PRO A 43 -7.95 -8.87 7.59
CA PRO A 43 -7.11 -9.34 6.49
C PRO A 43 -5.61 -9.34 6.81
N LYS A 44 -5.14 -8.33 7.57
CA LYS A 44 -3.75 -8.24 8.01
C LYS A 44 -3.35 -9.42 8.88
N PHE A 45 -4.17 -9.74 9.89
CA PHE A 45 -3.93 -10.90 10.75
C PHE A 45 -4.05 -12.22 10.00
N ALA A 46 -5.00 -12.32 9.05
CA ALA A 46 -5.14 -13.49 8.20
C ALA A 46 -3.87 -13.76 7.38
N GLY A 47 -3.30 -12.72 6.78
CA GLY A 47 -2.05 -12.82 6.04
C GLY A 47 -0.88 -13.26 6.91
N GLN A 48 -0.74 -12.69 8.12
CA GLN A 48 0.30 -13.08 9.06
C GLN A 48 0.17 -14.54 9.51
N ILE A 49 -1.05 -14.97 9.88
CA ILE A 49 -1.30 -16.36 10.30
C ILE A 49 -1.03 -17.33 9.15
N ARG A 50 -1.49 -17.03 7.93
CA ARG A 50 -1.23 -17.85 6.74
C ARG A 50 0.28 -18.08 6.56
N THR A 51 1.06 -17.02 6.58
CA THR A 51 2.51 -17.09 6.36
C THR A 51 3.22 -17.84 7.49
N GLU A 52 2.86 -17.57 8.75
CA GLU A 52 3.45 -18.23 9.91
C GLU A 52 3.13 -19.73 9.96
N VAL A 53 1.89 -20.11 9.65
CA VAL A 53 1.49 -21.53 9.60
C VAL A 53 2.21 -22.26 8.48
N ALA A 54 2.27 -21.65 7.27
CA ALA A 54 2.98 -22.25 6.15
C ALA A 54 4.48 -22.45 6.44
N LYS A 55 5.10 -21.49 7.12
CA LYS A 55 6.51 -21.55 7.54
C LYS A 55 6.75 -22.69 8.54
N ARG A 56 5.87 -22.83 9.56
CA ARG A 56 5.99 -23.89 10.60
C ARG A 56 5.71 -25.29 10.05
N MET A 57 4.91 -25.40 9.02
CA MET A 57 4.56 -26.66 8.39
C MET A 57 5.47 -27.02 7.20
N ASP A 58 6.51 -26.22 6.93
CA ASP A 58 7.43 -26.40 5.80
C ASP A 58 6.69 -26.50 4.45
N MET A 59 5.67 -25.65 4.27
CA MET A 59 4.83 -25.64 3.06
C MET A 59 5.26 -24.60 2.04
N ILE A 60 6.25 -23.78 2.35
CA ILE A 60 6.73 -22.72 1.46
C ILE A 60 7.79 -23.31 0.54
N ASP A 61 7.52 -23.28 -0.76
CA ASP A 61 8.48 -23.66 -1.78
C ASP A 61 9.33 -22.43 -2.15
N TYR A 62 10.56 -22.40 -1.69
CA TYR A 62 11.50 -21.29 -1.91
C TYR A 62 12.19 -21.33 -3.29
N ASP A 63 12.04 -22.42 -4.04
CA ASP A 63 12.64 -22.57 -5.37
C ASP A 63 11.71 -22.08 -6.50
N ARG A 64 10.55 -21.53 -6.14
CA ARG A 64 9.54 -21.05 -7.09
C ARG A 64 9.30 -19.55 -6.95
N TYR A 65 9.07 -18.91 -8.11
CA TYR A 65 8.62 -17.51 -8.17
C TYR A 65 7.15 -17.49 -8.60
N GLU A 66 6.27 -17.24 -7.66
CA GLU A 66 4.83 -17.14 -7.90
C GLU A 66 4.42 -15.67 -7.94
N MET A 67 3.87 -15.24 -9.08
CA MET A 67 3.50 -13.85 -9.33
C MET A 67 1.99 -13.66 -9.36
N CYS A 68 1.52 -12.53 -8.86
CA CYS A 68 0.14 -12.09 -8.99
C CYS A 68 0.05 -10.58 -9.17
N PHE A 69 -1.09 -10.13 -9.73
CA PHE A 69 -1.48 -8.73 -9.70
C PHE A 69 -2.41 -8.48 -8.51
N ILE A 70 -2.16 -7.39 -7.79
CA ILE A 70 -3.13 -6.78 -6.88
C ILE A 70 -3.74 -5.60 -7.64
N VAL A 71 -5.05 -5.55 -7.71
CA VAL A 71 -5.79 -4.53 -8.49
C VAL A 71 -6.91 -3.92 -7.67
N ASP A 72 -7.62 -2.95 -8.25
CA ASP A 72 -8.81 -2.34 -7.63
C ASP A 72 -8.52 -1.66 -6.29
N PHE A 73 -7.45 -0.90 -6.25
CA PHE A 73 -7.13 -0.10 -5.07
C PHE A 73 -8.21 0.97 -4.81
N PRO A 74 -8.58 1.24 -3.55
CA PRO A 74 -9.40 2.39 -3.23
C PRO A 74 -8.68 3.68 -3.63
N MET A 75 -9.42 4.63 -4.21
CA MET A 75 -8.85 5.93 -4.59
C MET A 75 -8.67 6.84 -3.38
N TYR A 76 -9.57 6.74 -2.41
CA TYR A 76 -9.59 7.55 -1.21
C TYR A 76 -9.68 6.70 0.04
N GLU A 77 -9.20 7.27 1.14
CA GLU A 77 -9.41 6.76 2.49
C GLU A 77 -9.76 7.92 3.44
N GLU A 78 -10.25 7.59 4.61
CA GLU A 78 -10.42 8.55 5.69
C GLU A 78 -9.14 8.61 6.53
N ASP A 79 -8.59 9.81 6.68
CA ASP A 79 -7.46 10.07 7.55
C ASP A 79 -7.85 9.83 9.01
N GLU A 80 -7.12 8.97 9.71
CA GLU A 80 -7.47 8.51 11.06
C GLU A 80 -7.40 9.63 12.11
N GLU A 81 -6.60 10.68 11.88
CA GLU A 81 -6.43 11.77 12.85
C GLU A 81 -7.41 12.91 12.59
N THR A 82 -7.67 13.23 11.32
CA THR A 82 -8.45 14.42 10.95
C THR A 82 -9.86 14.10 10.48
N GLY A 83 -10.17 12.84 10.16
CA GLY A 83 -11.45 12.40 9.57
C GLY A 83 -11.69 12.93 8.16
N LYS A 84 -10.67 13.47 7.49
CA LYS A 84 -10.79 14.01 6.14
C LYS A 84 -10.58 12.91 5.10
N THR A 85 -11.27 13.06 3.97
CA THR A 85 -11.01 12.24 2.79
C THR A 85 -9.65 12.63 2.19
N ILE A 86 -8.76 11.67 2.07
CA ILE A 86 -7.43 11.82 1.47
C ILE A 86 -7.21 10.76 0.38
N PHE A 87 -6.24 10.97 -0.50
CA PHE A 87 -5.83 9.92 -1.44
C PHE A 87 -5.11 8.79 -0.72
N THR A 88 -5.44 7.55 -1.07
CA THR A 88 -4.82 6.36 -0.47
C THR A 88 -3.37 6.18 -0.92
N HIS A 89 -3.11 6.24 -2.24
CA HIS A 89 -1.78 5.98 -2.81
C HIS A 89 -1.39 7.06 -3.83
N ASN A 90 -1.75 6.85 -5.11
CA ASN A 90 -1.36 7.73 -6.20
C ASN A 90 -2.52 8.64 -6.62
N PRO A 91 -2.47 9.96 -6.34
CA PRO A 91 -3.53 10.89 -6.67
C PRO A 91 -3.74 11.09 -8.19
N PHE A 92 -2.76 10.71 -8.99
CA PHE A 92 -2.81 10.83 -10.46
C PHE A 92 -3.32 9.59 -11.16
N SER A 93 -3.87 8.64 -10.44
CA SER A 93 -4.52 7.45 -11.02
C SER A 93 -5.87 7.79 -11.59
N MET A 94 -6.26 7.10 -12.66
CA MET A 94 -7.59 7.22 -13.24
C MET A 94 -8.61 6.54 -12.32
N PRO A 95 -9.66 7.26 -11.87
CA PRO A 95 -10.75 6.63 -11.11
C PRO A 95 -11.57 5.71 -12.01
N GLN A 96 -12.01 4.57 -11.47
CA GLN A 96 -12.93 3.67 -12.17
C GLN A 96 -14.32 4.34 -12.27
N GLY A 97 -14.83 4.40 -13.48
CA GLY A 97 -16.05 5.15 -13.81
C GLY A 97 -15.84 6.65 -14.06
N GLY A 98 -14.59 7.12 -14.05
CA GLY A 98 -14.20 8.47 -14.46
C GLY A 98 -14.93 9.58 -13.71
N LEU A 99 -15.25 10.66 -14.43
CA LEU A 99 -15.90 11.84 -13.86
C LEU A 99 -17.26 11.56 -13.24
N GLU A 100 -18.03 10.63 -13.83
CA GLU A 100 -19.37 10.28 -13.32
C GLU A 100 -19.26 9.64 -11.92
N ALA A 101 -18.30 8.75 -11.71
CA ALA A 101 -18.06 8.15 -10.40
C ALA A 101 -17.69 9.22 -9.35
N LEU A 102 -16.85 10.18 -9.72
CA LEU A 102 -16.44 11.29 -8.83
C LEU A 102 -17.61 12.22 -8.48
N LYS A 103 -18.63 12.32 -9.34
CA LYS A 103 -19.81 13.18 -9.11
C LYS A 103 -20.92 12.49 -8.32
N THR A 104 -21.03 11.16 -8.41
CA THR A 104 -22.22 10.42 -7.94
C THR A 104 -21.99 9.42 -6.83
N LYS A 105 -20.79 8.86 -6.72
CA LYS A 105 -20.48 7.85 -5.71
C LYS A 105 -19.99 8.48 -4.40
N ASN A 106 -20.13 7.72 -3.30
CA ASN A 106 -19.38 8.02 -2.09
C ASN A 106 -17.86 7.91 -2.39
N PRO A 107 -17.04 8.90 -2.05
CA PRO A 107 -15.60 8.88 -2.31
C PRO A 107 -14.90 7.59 -1.85
N LEU A 108 -15.27 7.04 -0.69
CA LEU A 108 -14.68 5.84 -0.13
C LEU A 108 -15.04 4.54 -0.89
N ASP A 109 -16.02 4.60 -1.80
CA ASP A 109 -16.43 3.49 -2.67
C ASP A 109 -15.81 3.59 -4.08
N ILE A 110 -15.03 4.63 -4.35
CA ILE A 110 -14.38 4.83 -5.65
C ILE A 110 -13.07 4.06 -5.68
N LEU A 111 -12.94 3.16 -6.65
CA LEU A 111 -11.71 2.45 -6.94
C LEU A 111 -10.90 3.19 -8.00
N ALA A 112 -9.58 3.02 -7.98
CA ALA A 112 -8.67 3.53 -9.00
C ALA A 112 -8.10 2.39 -9.84
N TYR A 113 -7.72 2.68 -11.09
CA TYR A 113 -6.97 1.76 -11.93
C TYR A 113 -5.49 1.76 -11.51
N GLN A 114 -5.26 1.31 -10.28
CA GLN A 114 -3.94 1.05 -9.73
C GLN A 114 -3.69 -0.44 -9.68
N TYR A 115 -2.43 -0.83 -9.78
CA TYR A 115 -2.03 -2.23 -9.75
C TYR A 115 -0.61 -2.38 -9.19
N ASP A 116 -0.41 -3.46 -8.45
CA ASP A 116 0.91 -3.92 -8.03
C ASP A 116 1.20 -5.28 -8.65
N ILE A 117 2.47 -5.52 -8.97
CA ILE A 117 2.99 -6.84 -9.27
C ILE A 117 3.66 -7.34 -8.00
N VAL A 118 3.19 -8.47 -7.51
CA VAL A 118 3.71 -9.11 -6.30
C VAL A 118 4.31 -10.47 -6.67
N CYS A 119 5.48 -10.76 -6.13
CA CYS A 119 6.13 -12.06 -6.26
C CYS A 119 6.46 -12.60 -4.87
N ASN A 120 6.01 -13.80 -4.56
CA ASN A 120 6.24 -14.47 -3.26
C ASN A 120 5.90 -13.58 -2.05
N GLY A 121 4.86 -12.74 -2.16
CA GLY A 121 4.45 -11.81 -1.11
C GLY A 121 5.22 -10.49 -1.07
N VAL A 122 6.18 -10.28 -1.97
CA VAL A 122 6.95 -9.03 -2.10
C VAL A 122 6.39 -8.21 -3.26
N GLU A 123 6.00 -6.97 -3.01
CA GLU A 123 5.64 -6.00 -4.04
C GLU A 123 6.88 -5.66 -4.87
N LEU A 124 6.91 -6.11 -6.13
CA LEU A 124 8.01 -5.84 -7.06
C LEU A 124 7.84 -4.52 -7.79
N SER A 125 6.62 -4.14 -8.08
CA SER A 125 6.31 -2.96 -8.87
C SER A 125 4.95 -2.44 -8.53
N SER A 126 4.82 -1.13 -8.41
CA SER A 126 3.54 -0.43 -8.34
C SER A 126 3.31 0.37 -9.62
N GLY A 127 2.06 0.49 -10.03
CA GLY A 127 1.68 1.19 -11.25
C GLY A 127 0.25 1.69 -11.25
N ALA A 128 -0.09 2.47 -12.28
CA ALA A 128 -1.44 2.93 -12.50
C ALA A 128 -1.69 3.26 -13.97
N VAL A 129 -2.94 3.11 -14.40
CA VAL A 129 -3.46 3.89 -15.52
C VAL A 129 -3.59 5.33 -15.04
N ARG A 130 -2.93 6.26 -15.73
CA ARG A 130 -2.85 7.64 -15.29
C ARG A 130 -4.09 8.41 -15.69
N ASN A 131 -4.49 9.31 -14.81
CA ASN A 131 -5.45 10.33 -15.17
C ASN A 131 -4.79 11.31 -16.15
N HIS A 132 -5.34 11.43 -17.33
CA HIS A 132 -4.86 12.32 -18.41
C HIS A 132 -5.89 13.40 -18.76
N ASP A 133 -7.00 13.42 -18.04
CA ASP A 133 -8.10 14.39 -18.24
C ASP A 133 -8.08 15.42 -17.11
N LEU A 134 -7.98 16.71 -17.49
CA LEU A 134 -7.86 17.79 -16.53
C LEU A 134 -9.11 17.97 -15.66
N GLU A 135 -10.32 17.80 -16.22
CA GLU A 135 -11.57 17.92 -15.46
C GLU A 135 -11.67 16.82 -14.40
N ILE A 136 -11.31 15.58 -14.77
CA ILE A 136 -11.25 14.46 -13.82
C ILE A 136 -10.22 14.73 -12.75
N MET A 137 -9.03 15.25 -13.10
CA MET A 137 -7.97 15.55 -12.13
C MET A 137 -8.43 16.61 -11.12
N ILE A 138 -8.96 17.73 -11.58
CA ILE A 138 -9.45 18.79 -10.70
C ILE A 138 -10.51 18.23 -9.76
N LYS A 139 -11.51 17.50 -10.31
CA LYS A 139 -12.59 16.93 -9.50
C LYS A 139 -12.09 15.93 -8.47
N ALA A 140 -11.11 15.11 -8.83
CA ALA A 140 -10.50 14.17 -7.88
C ALA A 140 -9.81 14.90 -6.72
N PHE A 141 -9.08 15.96 -7.00
CA PHE A 141 -8.40 16.77 -5.98
C PHE A 141 -9.36 17.58 -5.12
N GLU A 142 -10.48 18.08 -5.69
CA GLU A 142 -11.54 18.76 -4.93
C GLU A 142 -12.12 17.85 -3.82
N ILE A 143 -12.34 16.58 -4.11
CA ILE A 143 -12.83 15.59 -3.11
C ILE A 143 -11.84 15.45 -1.95
N ALA A 144 -10.54 15.52 -2.23
CA ALA A 144 -9.48 15.50 -1.22
C ALA A 144 -9.22 16.88 -0.55
N GLY A 145 -10.08 17.88 -0.82
CA GLY A 145 -10.04 19.20 -0.19
C GLY A 145 -9.10 20.22 -0.81
N TYR A 146 -8.61 19.99 -2.03
CA TYR A 146 -7.81 20.95 -2.77
C TYR A 146 -8.69 21.78 -3.70
N THR A 147 -8.30 23.03 -3.93
CA THR A 147 -8.89 23.87 -4.97
C THR A 147 -8.17 23.67 -6.32
N GLU A 148 -8.79 24.06 -7.41
CA GLU A 148 -8.13 24.08 -8.73
C GLU A 148 -6.85 24.93 -8.72
N GLN A 149 -6.84 26.04 -7.97
CA GLN A 149 -5.65 26.88 -7.82
C GLN A 149 -4.53 26.13 -7.08
N ASP A 150 -4.84 25.34 -6.05
CA ASP A 150 -3.86 24.49 -5.37
C ASP A 150 -3.23 23.49 -6.34
N VAL A 151 -4.04 22.90 -7.23
CA VAL A 151 -3.55 21.96 -8.25
C VAL A 151 -2.64 22.67 -9.25
N ALA A 152 -3.04 23.84 -9.73
CA ALA A 152 -2.24 24.64 -10.67
C ALA A 152 -0.91 25.11 -10.06
N GLU A 153 -0.87 25.47 -8.78
CA GLU A 153 0.33 25.89 -8.08
C GLU A 153 1.26 24.73 -7.72
N LYS A 154 0.72 23.65 -7.17
CA LYS A 154 1.51 22.51 -6.69
C LYS A 154 1.97 21.57 -7.80
N PHE A 155 1.14 21.42 -8.84
CA PHE A 155 1.35 20.50 -9.95
C PHE A 155 1.31 21.21 -11.31
N GLY A 156 1.78 22.46 -11.37
CA GLY A 156 1.67 23.36 -12.51
C GLY A 156 2.17 22.76 -13.83
N ALA A 157 3.22 21.97 -13.82
CA ALA A 157 3.73 21.31 -15.01
C ALA A 157 2.69 20.34 -15.63
N LEU A 158 2.08 19.46 -14.81
CA LEU A 158 1.04 18.56 -15.25
C LEU A 158 -0.25 19.30 -15.63
N TYR A 159 -0.67 20.24 -14.79
CA TYR A 159 -1.84 21.08 -15.03
C TYR A 159 -1.76 21.78 -16.39
N ASN A 160 -0.64 22.42 -16.68
CA ASN A 160 -0.44 23.09 -17.96
C ASN A 160 -0.34 22.11 -19.13
N ALA A 161 0.37 20.99 -18.98
CA ALA A 161 0.49 20.00 -20.04
C ALA A 161 -0.86 19.40 -20.43
N PHE A 162 -1.73 19.13 -19.47
CA PHE A 162 -3.04 18.51 -19.71
C PHE A 162 -4.01 19.45 -20.43
N GLN A 163 -3.81 20.78 -20.35
CA GLN A 163 -4.58 21.72 -21.16
C GLN A 163 -4.35 21.57 -22.68
N TYR A 164 -3.20 21.03 -23.07
CA TYR A 164 -2.88 20.75 -24.49
C TYR A 164 -3.26 19.34 -24.95
N GLY A 165 -3.88 18.55 -24.09
CA GLY A 165 -4.34 17.20 -24.38
C GLY A 165 -3.25 16.14 -24.19
N ALA A 166 -3.20 15.54 -23.01
CA ALA A 166 -2.34 14.39 -22.73
C ALA A 166 -2.92 13.11 -23.34
N PRO A 167 -2.12 12.23 -23.93
CA PRO A 167 -2.61 10.92 -24.40
C PRO A 167 -2.96 10.02 -23.20
N PRO A 168 -3.90 9.07 -23.36
CA PRO A 168 -4.06 7.98 -22.40
C PRO A 168 -2.73 7.26 -22.18
N HIS A 169 -2.33 7.10 -20.95
CA HIS A 169 -1.05 6.46 -20.60
C HIS A 169 -1.14 5.69 -19.30
N ALA A 170 -0.27 4.73 -19.13
CA ALA A 170 -0.09 3.94 -17.93
C ALA A 170 1.39 3.66 -17.73
N GLY A 171 1.77 3.26 -16.54
CA GLY A 171 3.14 2.93 -16.24
C GLY A 171 3.27 2.20 -14.92
N MET A 172 4.46 1.63 -14.71
CA MET A 172 4.84 0.94 -13.50
C MET A 172 6.29 1.27 -13.15
N ALA A 173 6.64 1.13 -11.89
CA ALA A 173 7.99 1.37 -11.37
C ALA A 173 8.54 0.11 -10.71
N PRO A 174 9.23 -0.77 -11.46
CA PRO A 174 9.84 -1.97 -10.89
C PRO A 174 10.98 -1.63 -9.92
N GLY A 175 10.93 -2.24 -8.73
CA GLY A 175 11.97 -2.10 -7.70
C GLY A 175 13.12 -3.08 -7.96
N VAL A 176 14.22 -2.60 -8.56
CA VAL A 176 15.38 -3.45 -8.90
C VAL A 176 15.96 -4.12 -7.65
N ASP A 177 16.11 -3.40 -6.54
CA ASP A 177 16.63 -3.95 -5.29
C ASP A 177 15.75 -5.09 -4.75
N ARG A 178 14.42 -4.96 -4.86
CA ARG A 178 13.49 -6.03 -4.45
C ARG A 178 13.60 -7.26 -5.34
N MET A 179 13.81 -7.07 -6.65
CA MET A 179 14.07 -8.19 -7.57
C MET A 179 15.36 -8.92 -7.21
N ILE A 180 16.43 -8.18 -6.94
CA ILE A 180 17.71 -8.75 -6.54
C ILE A 180 17.57 -9.50 -5.21
N MET A 181 16.90 -8.91 -4.22
CA MET A 181 16.62 -9.54 -2.93
C MET A 181 15.94 -10.91 -3.10
N LEU A 182 14.94 -11.01 -3.98
CA LEU A 182 14.28 -12.30 -4.27
C LEU A 182 15.20 -13.29 -4.98
N LEU A 183 16.02 -12.83 -5.93
CA LEU A 183 16.94 -13.69 -6.68
C LEU A 183 18.08 -14.22 -5.80
N THR A 184 18.52 -13.46 -4.82
CA THR A 184 19.57 -13.87 -3.86
C THR A 184 19.02 -14.66 -2.69
N GLY A 185 17.70 -14.68 -2.49
CA GLY A 185 17.05 -15.33 -1.36
C GLY A 185 17.21 -14.60 -0.03
N ASP A 186 17.52 -13.30 -0.09
CA ASP A 186 17.67 -12.47 1.10
C ASP A 186 16.31 -12.07 1.70
N GLU A 187 16.21 -12.03 3.02
CA GLU A 187 14.98 -11.62 3.71
C GLU A 187 14.84 -10.09 3.84
N SER A 188 15.91 -9.35 3.60
CA SER A 188 15.94 -7.89 3.76
C SER A 188 16.57 -7.18 2.57
N ILE A 189 15.91 -6.15 2.09
CA ILE A 189 16.43 -5.26 1.03
C ILE A 189 17.76 -4.60 1.41
N ARG A 190 18.08 -4.51 2.72
CA ARG A 190 19.33 -3.94 3.20
C ARG A 190 20.54 -4.79 2.83
N GLU A 191 20.37 -6.08 2.60
CA GLU A 191 21.45 -7.00 2.20
C GLU A 191 21.91 -6.76 0.75
N VAL A 192 21.05 -6.18 -0.09
CA VAL A 192 21.33 -5.93 -1.51
C VAL A 192 21.62 -4.46 -1.83
N ILE A 193 21.51 -3.56 -0.85
CA ILE A 193 21.85 -2.14 -0.99
C ILE A 193 23.27 -1.91 -0.46
N ALA A 194 24.12 -1.28 -1.29
CA ALA A 194 25.54 -1.08 -0.96
C ALA A 194 25.76 -0.23 0.30
N PHE A 195 24.90 0.75 0.57
CA PHE A 195 24.99 1.66 1.73
C PHE A 195 23.62 1.78 2.41
N PRO A 196 23.17 0.72 3.12
CA PRO A 196 21.85 0.73 3.74
C PRO A 196 21.84 1.61 4.98
N MET A 197 20.74 2.37 5.15
CA MET A 197 20.49 3.08 6.39
C MET A 197 19.94 2.15 7.47
N ASN A 198 20.31 2.41 8.71
CA ASN A 198 19.75 1.72 9.87
C ASN A 198 18.32 2.24 10.20
N SER A 199 17.69 1.68 11.24
CA SER A 199 16.34 2.07 11.68
C SER A 199 16.24 3.54 12.16
N ASN A 200 17.37 4.18 12.48
CA ASN A 200 17.43 5.59 12.86
C ASN A 200 17.73 6.51 11.67
N ALA A 201 17.62 6.02 10.44
CA ALA A 201 17.96 6.74 9.21
C ALA A 201 19.42 7.23 9.19
N GLN A 202 20.35 6.40 9.69
CA GLN A 202 21.78 6.69 9.69
C GLN A 202 22.51 5.74 8.74
N ASP A 203 23.37 6.28 7.91
CA ASP A 203 24.41 5.53 7.19
C ASP A 203 25.67 5.49 8.06
N LEU A 204 25.94 4.35 8.64
CA LEU A 204 27.06 4.15 9.56
C LEU A 204 28.41 4.14 8.83
N LEU A 205 28.44 3.79 7.55
CA LEU A 205 29.66 3.75 6.76
C LEU A 205 30.10 5.15 6.34
N LEU A 206 29.16 5.97 5.85
CA LEU A 206 29.41 7.35 5.43
C LEU A 206 29.30 8.36 6.58
N GLY A 207 28.82 7.95 7.75
CA GLY A 207 28.63 8.83 8.90
C GLY A 207 27.50 9.85 8.70
N ALA A 208 26.48 9.54 7.89
CA ALA A 208 25.34 10.40 7.61
C ALA A 208 24.14 10.05 8.50
N PRO A 209 23.25 11.03 8.81
CA PRO A 209 23.34 12.45 8.50
C PRO A 209 24.37 13.17 9.37
N THR A 210 24.90 14.28 8.86
CA THR A 210 25.79 15.17 9.59
C THR A 210 25.10 16.52 9.85
N GLU A 211 25.60 17.27 10.82
CA GLU A 211 25.11 18.61 11.09
C GLU A 211 25.43 19.56 9.94
N VAL A 212 24.51 20.49 9.67
CA VAL A 212 24.70 21.57 8.72
C VAL A 212 25.17 22.81 9.45
N THR A 213 26.07 23.60 8.83
CA THR A 213 26.58 24.85 9.40
C THR A 213 25.56 25.98 9.27
N GLU A 214 25.67 26.97 10.15
CA GLU A 214 24.86 28.20 10.06
C GLU A 214 25.07 28.93 8.73
N GLN A 215 26.24 28.84 8.11
CA GLN A 215 26.50 29.43 6.79
C GLN A 215 25.67 28.74 5.72
N GLN A 216 25.61 27.40 5.70
CA GLN A 216 24.79 26.63 4.77
C GLN A 216 23.29 26.93 4.93
N LEU A 217 22.82 27.09 6.18
CA LEU A 217 21.42 27.48 6.44
C LEU A 217 21.11 28.88 5.90
N ARG A 218 22.03 29.83 6.06
CA ARG A 218 21.88 31.20 5.54
C ARG A 218 21.87 31.26 4.02
N GLU A 219 22.70 30.47 3.35
CA GLU A 219 22.74 30.37 1.89
C GLU A 219 21.41 29.96 1.26
N VAL A 220 20.64 29.12 1.95
CA VAL A 220 19.29 28.66 1.51
C VAL A 220 18.14 29.38 2.22
N HIS A 221 18.43 30.45 2.97
CA HIS A 221 17.46 31.25 3.72
C HIS A 221 16.58 30.44 4.70
N ILE A 222 17.12 29.39 5.33
CA ILE A 222 16.46 28.55 6.31
C ILE A 222 16.98 28.85 7.71
N LYS A 223 16.12 28.72 8.73
CA LYS A 223 16.49 28.83 10.14
C LYS A 223 15.89 27.62 10.91
N VAL A 224 16.70 26.99 11.73
CA VAL A 224 16.23 25.92 12.63
C VAL A 224 15.34 26.52 13.71
N ARG A 225 14.12 26.01 13.82
CA ARG A 225 13.19 26.38 14.89
C ARG A 225 13.60 25.64 16.16
N GLN A 226 14.06 26.38 17.16
CA GLN A 226 14.33 25.80 18.49
C GLN A 226 13.01 25.41 19.17
N LYS A 227 12.97 24.22 19.79
CA LYS A 227 11.86 23.89 20.69
C LYS A 227 11.88 24.85 21.85
N PRO A 228 10.71 25.37 22.33
CA PRO A 228 10.68 26.11 23.57
C PRO A 228 11.27 25.23 24.68
N THR A 229 12.25 25.75 25.38
CA THR A 229 12.72 25.14 26.65
C THR A 229 11.56 25.21 27.63
N VAL A 230 11.00 24.06 28.01
CA VAL A 230 9.98 23.94 29.05
C VAL A 230 10.67 24.04 30.42
#